data_3aa5c40306b41a48c861d6aa17a6c4d0
#
_entry.id   3aa5c40306b41a48c861d6aa17a6c4d0
#
_cell.length_a   1.000
_cell.length_b   1.000
_cell.length_c   1.000
_cell.angle_alpha   90.00
_cell.angle_beta   90.00
_cell.angle_gamma   90.00
#
_symmetry.space_group_name_H-M   'P 1'
#
loop_
_entity.id
_entity.type
_entity.pdbx_description
1 polymer ?
#
loop_
_entity_poly.entity_id
_entity_poly.type
_entity_poly.pdbx_seq_one_letter_code
_entity_poly.pdbx_strand_id
1 'polypeptide(L)'
;MVEGHSVHRVASLHRSRLVGKSFTAWSPNGRFTQGAASINGQVFSSIEAVGKNLFAFFGREPDKRVCVHIHFGMAGNWAVYETNKTTPPEPTDTNRLRLEGHGLVADLSAMTVQHGGMDLYAAKRAKLGEDPLRKDADPEKLWELVQKSNKSIGALIMDQSYFTGPGNIYRAEILFKAGVHPDRPGKSISESEFKLVWHHTVSLLQRGFETGSILTVDPEEAKALGNPRLRRYIYNQSHCPRCGSNIKTWQIASRTCYACLKCQPRMGHENTAGDEATSTQDCVPFHSHCAPEPVEVRLKETGPGRLTVKEIKIQLAELGIAIPSKAKKAQLVDLLQSAQAPASTTSSAVPSTPPPKSLASKTSTPRMVVSPEEAAMEKAMAGESLAVEHIAELAPGQAREARTRASKRKRNVVPFTDD
;
A
#
# COMPACT_ATOMS: atom_id res chain seq x y z
N MET A 1 11.75 -8.61 5.35
CA MET A 1 11.48 -7.27 5.96
C MET A 1 10.10 -6.83 5.51
N VAL A 2 9.24 -6.47 6.45
CA VAL A 2 7.86 -6.03 6.16
C VAL A 2 7.86 -4.53 5.89
N GLU A 3 7.31 -4.13 4.76
CA GLU A 3 7.14 -2.76 4.30
C GLU A 3 5.66 -2.53 3.96
N GLY A 4 5.24 -1.28 3.76
CA GLY A 4 3.82 -0.94 3.52
C GLY A 4 3.14 -1.78 2.44
N HIS A 5 3.78 -1.98 1.30
CA HIS A 5 3.23 -2.78 0.20
C HIS A 5 2.82 -4.20 0.61
N SER A 6 3.62 -4.85 1.47
CA SER A 6 3.33 -6.22 1.92
C SER A 6 2.14 -6.27 2.88
N VAL A 7 1.96 -5.23 3.71
CA VAL A 7 0.81 -5.10 4.62
C VAL A 7 -0.48 -4.86 3.83
N HIS A 8 -0.42 -3.99 2.81
CA HIS A 8 -1.54 -3.79 1.88
C HIS A 8 -1.92 -5.06 1.11
N ARG A 9 -0.94 -5.89 0.72
CA ARG A 9 -1.21 -7.21 0.10
C ARG A 9 -1.95 -8.14 1.05
N VAL A 10 -1.52 -8.21 2.30
CA VAL A 10 -2.22 -8.99 3.34
C VAL A 10 -3.65 -8.49 3.50
N ALA A 11 -3.86 -7.18 3.63
CA ALA A 11 -5.20 -6.60 3.74
C ALA A 11 -6.09 -6.96 2.54
N SER A 12 -5.57 -6.85 1.32
CA SER A 12 -6.29 -7.20 0.08
C SER A 12 -6.68 -8.68 0.04
N LEU A 13 -5.73 -9.58 0.34
CA LEU A 13 -5.96 -11.01 0.36
C LEU A 13 -7.01 -11.42 1.41
N HIS A 14 -6.91 -10.85 2.61
CA HIS A 14 -7.81 -11.17 3.72
C HIS A 14 -9.20 -10.58 3.50
N ARG A 15 -9.30 -9.43 2.84
CA ARG A 15 -10.59 -8.83 2.46
C ARG A 15 -11.42 -9.78 1.63
N SER A 16 -10.83 -10.42 0.62
CA SER A 16 -11.54 -11.35 -0.25
C SER A 16 -11.86 -12.70 0.41
N ARG A 17 -11.09 -13.12 1.43
CA ARG A 17 -11.22 -14.46 2.01
C ARG A 17 -11.97 -14.49 3.33
N LEU A 18 -11.77 -13.49 4.20
CA LEU A 18 -12.23 -13.53 5.60
C LEU A 18 -13.39 -12.58 5.88
N VAL A 19 -13.49 -11.42 5.20
CA VAL A 19 -14.55 -10.44 5.48
C VAL A 19 -15.93 -11.03 5.22
N GLY A 20 -16.89 -10.70 6.09
CA GLY A 20 -18.25 -11.21 6.09
C GLY A 20 -18.46 -12.54 6.83
N LYS A 21 -17.39 -13.20 7.28
CA LYS A 21 -17.45 -14.49 7.98
C LYS A 21 -17.19 -14.34 9.47
N SER A 22 -17.70 -15.28 10.28
CA SER A 22 -17.39 -15.40 11.71
C SER A 22 -16.49 -16.61 11.93
N PHE A 23 -15.56 -16.50 12.87
CA PHE A 23 -14.57 -17.54 13.14
C PHE A 23 -14.51 -17.87 14.62
N THR A 24 -14.15 -19.10 14.95
CA THR A 24 -13.59 -19.43 16.25
C THR A 24 -12.20 -18.81 16.33
N ALA A 25 -11.95 -18.02 17.38
CA ALA A 25 -10.71 -17.29 17.56
C ALA A 25 -10.03 -17.68 18.87
N TRP A 26 -8.75 -17.99 18.82
CA TRP A 26 -7.94 -18.31 19.99
C TRP A 26 -6.47 -17.89 19.81
N SER A 27 -5.74 -17.82 20.92
CA SER A 27 -4.33 -17.42 20.94
C SER A 27 -3.43 -18.62 21.23
N PRO A 28 -2.76 -19.19 20.23
CA PRO A 28 -1.93 -20.39 20.42
C PRO A 28 -0.81 -20.20 21.45
N ASN A 29 -0.14 -19.06 21.45
CA ASN A 29 0.96 -18.78 22.39
C ASN A 29 0.53 -18.03 23.66
N GLY A 30 -0.77 -17.83 23.88
CA GLY A 30 -1.34 -17.16 25.07
C GLY A 30 -1.14 -15.64 25.12
N ARG A 31 -0.41 -15.02 24.18
CA ARG A 31 -0.05 -13.59 24.26
C ARG A 31 -1.13 -12.64 23.71
N PHE A 32 -2.23 -13.18 23.21
CA PHE A 32 -3.38 -12.42 22.70
C PHE A 32 -4.72 -13.00 23.18
N THR A 33 -4.76 -13.69 24.28
CA THR A 33 -5.93 -14.44 24.79
C THR A 33 -7.17 -13.55 24.95
N GLN A 34 -7.03 -12.39 25.60
CA GLN A 34 -8.16 -11.46 25.79
C GLN A 34 -8.68 -10.91 24.47
N GLY A 35 -7.78 -10.55 23.54
CA GLY A 35 -8.17 -10.08 22.21
C GLY A 35 -8.84 -11.17 21.39
N ALA A 36 -8.33 -12.40 21.43
CA ALA A 36 -8.95 -13.54 20.77
C ALA A 36 -10.36 -13.80 21.33
N ALA A 37 -10.54 -13.77 22.65
CA ALA A 37 -11.84 -13.92 23.28
C ALA A 37 -12.84 -12.82 22.87
N SER A 38 -12.37 -11.57 22.75
CA SER A 38 -13.24 -10.44 22.37
C SER A 38 -13.75 -10.51 20.92
N ILE A 39 -13.05 -11.22 20.03
CA ILE A 39 -13.45 -11.37 18.63
C ILE A 39 -14.01 -12.74 18.29
N ASN A 40 -13.99 -13.68 19.24
CA ASN A 40 -14.47 -15.05 19.04
C ASN A 40 -15.96 -15.06 18.65
N GLY A 41 -16.29 -15.69 17.52
CA GLY A 41 -17.64 -15.75 16.97
C GLY A 41 -18.15 -14.42 16.37
N GLN A 42 -17.40 -13.33 16.47
CA GLN A 42 -17.75 -12.05 15.85
C GLN A 42 -17.57 -12.10 14.33
N VAL A 43 -18.40 -11.35 13.60
CA VAL A 43 -18.22 -11.18 12.15
C VAL A 43 -16.96 -10.38 11.88
N PHE A 44 -16.07 -10.86 11.04
CA PHE A 44 -14.93 -10.12 10.50
C PHE A 44 -15.47 -9.07 9.52
N SER A 45 -15.72 -7.86 9.97
CA SER A 45 -16.49 -6.86 9.23
C SER A 45 -15.67 -6.14 8.16
N SER A 46 -14.40 -5.81 8.45
CA SER A 46 -13.53 -5.16 7.48
C SER A 46 -12.05 -5.28 7.85
N ILE A 47 -11.18 -4.98 6.90
CA ILE A 47 -9.73 -4.94 7.09
C ILE A 47 -9.11 -3.85 6.23
N GLU A 48 -8.20 -3.07 6.79
CA GLU A 48 -7.44 -2.08 6.06
C GLU A 48 -5.98 -2.04 6.50
N ALA A 49 -5.13 -1.54 5.60
CA ALA A 49 -3.74 -1.23 5.87
C ALA A 49 -3.54 0.28 5.85
N VAL A 50 -2.69 0.76 6.75
CA VAL A 50 -2.17 2.13 6.73
C VAL A 50 -0.66 2.02 6.94
N GLY A 51 0.07 2.10 5.85
CA GLY A 51 1.51 1.84 5.81
C GLY A 51 1.87 0.45 6.31
N LYS A 52 2.59 0.40 7.43
CA LYS A 52 3.03 -0.85 8.06
C LYS A 52 2.08 -1.35 9.15
N ASN A 53 0.95 -0.66 9.33
CA ASN A 53 -0.08 -1.02 10.30
C ASN A 53 -1.25 -1.69 9.59
N LEU A 54 -1.73 -2.78 10.16
CA LEU A 54 -2.92 -3.50 9.70
C LEU A 54 -3.99 -3.40 10.77
N PHE A 55 -5.21 -3.07 10.37
CA PHE A 55 -6.37 -2.96 11.23
C PHE A 55 -7.45 -3.93 10.74
N ALA A 56 -7.83 -4.87 11.59
CA ALA A 56 -8.93 -5.80 11.34
C ALA A 56 -10.08 -5.48 12.30
N PHE A 57 -11.29 -5.41 11.79
CA PHE A 57 -12.47 -5.00 12.54
C PHE A 57 -13.45 -6.17 12.64
N PHE A 58 -13.95 -6.38 13.85
CA PHE A 58 -14.89 -7.44 14.16
C PHE A 58 -16.14 -6.87 14.82
N GLY A 59 -17.30 -7.41 14.47
CA GLY A 59 -18.61 -6.94 14.94
C GLY A 59 -19.41 -6.27 13.83
N ARG A 60 -20.74 -6.28 13.97
CA ARG A 60 -21.69 -5.76 12.97
C ARG A 60 -21.92 -4.26 13.11
N GLU A 61 -22.04 -3.77 14.34
CA GLU A 61 -22.34 -2.38 14.64
C GLU A 61 -21.05 -1.54 14.52
N PRO A 62 -20.99 -0.51 13.65
CA PRO A 62 -19.78 0.26 13.37
C PRO A 62 -19.08 0.79 14.62
N ASP A 63 -19.84 1.39 15.56
CA ASP A 63 -19.28 2.04 16.74
C ASP A 63 -18.86 1.07 17.85
N LYS A 64 -19.37 -0.17 17.81
CA LYS A 64 -19.07 -1.24 18.79
C LYS A 64 -18.09 -2.28 18.25
N ARG A 65 -17.49 -2.03 17.10
CA ARG A 65 -16.49 -2.95 16.52
C ARG A 65 -15.28 -3.07 17.41
N VAL A 66 -14.78 -4.30 17.52
CA VAL A 66 -13.46 -4.56 18.08
C VAL A 66 -12.43 -4.34 16.97
N CYS A 67 -11.52 -3.43 17.18
CA CYS A 67 -10.37 -3.20 16.34
C CYS A 67 -9.20 -4.06 16.82
N VAL A 68 -8.64 -4.87 15.94
CA VAL A 68 -7.37 -5.57 16.15
C VAL A 68 -6.30 -4.85 15.34
N HIS A 69 -5.38 -4.18 16.01
CA HIS A 69 -4.22 -3.52 15.43
C HIS A 69 -3.04 -4.47 15.40
N ILE A 70 -2.42 -4.62 14.24
CA ILE A 70 -1.33 -5.56 13.98
C ILE A 70 -0.15 -4.80 13.39
N HIS A 71 1.03 -5.01 13.97
CA HIS A 71 2.31 -4.60 13.41
C HIS A 71 3.21 -5.82 13.27
N PHE A 72 3.50 -6.20 12.03
CA PHE A 72 4.23 -7.46 11.74
C PHE A 72 5.68 -7.45 12.22
N GLY A 73 6.31 -6.28 12.35
CA GLY A 73 7.73 -6.18 12.62
C GLY A 73 8.56 -6.53 11.39
N MET A 74 9.61 -7.35 11.58
CA MET A 74 10.53 -7.71 10.48
C MET A 74 10.13 -9.01 9.76
N ALA A 75 9.53 -9.96 10.48
CA ALA A 75 9.30 -11.33 10.00
C ALA A 75 7.86 -11.83 10.23
N GLY A 76 6.96 -10.97 10.71
CA GLY A 76 5.56 -11.36 10.93
C GLY A 76 4.83 -11.67 9.62
N ASN A 77 3.80 -12.49 9.73
CA ASN A 77 2.96 -12.92 8.62
C ASN A 77 1.55 -13.23 9.13
N TRP A 78 0.57 -13.16 8.24
CA TRP A 78 -0.78 -13.67 8.46
C TRP A 78 -1.14 -14.58 7.29
N ALA A 79 -1.00 -15.88 7.49
CA ALA A 79 -1.26 -16.90 6.47
C ALA A 79 -2.73 -17.35 6.54
N VAL A 80 -3.31 -17.71 5.39
CA VAL A 80 -4.66 -18.29 5.29
C VAL A 80 -4.59 -19.59 4.51
N TYR A 81 -5.07 -20.67 5.10
CA TYR A 81 -5.11 -22.00 4.55
C TYR A 81 -6.57 -22.40 4.26
N GLU A 82 -6.80 -23.05 3.13
CA GLU A 82 -8.06 -23.68 2.77
C GLU A 82 -7.97 -25.17 3.17
N THR A 83 -8.77 -25.60 4.14
CA THR A 83 -8.68 -26.94 4.74
C THR A 83 -9.01 -28.07 3.75
N ASN A 84 -9.76 -27.76 2.69
CA ASN A 84 -10.05 -28.69 1.60
C ASN A 84 -8.91 -28.85 0.57
N LYS A 85 -7.89 -27.97 0.63
CA LYS A 85 -6.74 -28.01 -0.30
C LYS A 85 -5.45 -28.40 0.37
N THR A 86 -5.29 -28.00 1.62
CA THR A 86 -4.02 -28.18 2.36
C THR A 86 -4.32 -28.36 3.84
N THR A 87 -3.69 -29.31 4.47
CA THR A 87 -3.72 -29.44 5.94
C THR A 87 -3.01 -28.22 6.54
N PRO A 88 -3.69 -27.38 7.35
CA PRO A 88 -3.02 -26.26 8.03
C PRO A 88 -1.91 -26.80 8.95
N PRO A 89 -0.78 -26.09 9.06
CA PRO A 89 0.27 -26.48 10.00
C PRO A 89 -0.23 -26.36 11.44
N GLU A 90 0.39 -27.13 12.32
CA GLU A 90 0.19 -26.95 13.76
C GLU A 90 0.69 -25.56 14.19
N PRO A 91 0.01 -24.90 15.12
CA PRO A 91 0.42 -23.60 15.62
C PRO A 91 1.78 -23.67 16.29
N THR A 92 2.56 -22.61 16.12
CA THR A 92 3.88 -22.45 16.75
C THR A 92 3.83 -21.40 17.85
N ASP A 93 4.89 -21.29 18.65
CA ASP A 93 5.06 -20.27 19.70
C ASP A 93 5.06 -18.82 19.17
N THR A 94 5.18 -18.64 17.85
CA THR A 94 5.09 -17.32 17.21
C THR A 94 3.66 -16.94 16.86
N ASN A 95 2.71 -17.89 16.84
CA ASN A 95 1.32 -17.62 16.50
C ASN A 95 0.59 -16.89 17.63
N ARG A 96 0.18 -15.64 17.35
CA ARG A 96 -0.53 -14.77 18.29
C ARG A 96 -2.04 -15.00 18.26
N LEU A 97 -2.56 -15.29 17.08
CA LEU A 97 -4.00 -15.48 16.82
C LEU A 97 -4.17 -16.54 15.75
N ARG A 98 -5.11 -17.44 15.98
CA ARG A 98 -5.64 -18.38 15.00
C ARG A 98 -7.14 -18.17 14.88
N LEU A 99 -7.61 -18.08 13.63
CA LEU A 99 -9.03 -18.02 13.26
C LEU A 99 -9.39 -19.29 12.51
N GLU A 100 -10.47 -19.97 12.91
CA GLU A 100 -10.92 -21.21 12.30
C GLU A 100 -12.41 -21.15 11.96
N GLY A 101 -12.78 -21.55 10.75
CA GLY A 101 -14.17 -21.59 10.30
C GLY A 101 -14.30 -21.51 8.79
N HIS A 102 -15.47 -21.86 8.28
CA HIS A 102 -15.80 -21.78 6.85
C HIS A 102 -14.80 -22.49 5.92
N GLY A 103 -14.20 -23.60 6.37
CA GLY A 103 -13.16 -24.29 5.61
C GLY A 103 -11.85 -23.53 5.50
N LEU A 104 -11.61 -22.55 6.39
CA LEU A 104 -10.42 -21.73 6.43
C LEU A 104 -9.76 -21.79 7.81
N VAL A 105 -8.43 -21.73 7.80
CA VAL A 105 -7.62 -21.48 8.99
C VAL A 105 -6.71 -20.29 8.68
N ALA A 106 -6.68 -19.31 9.57
CA ALA A 106 -5.84 -18.13 9.41
C ALA A 106 -4.92 -17.92 10.62
N ASP A 107 -3.60 -18.02 10.40
CA ASP A 107 -2.56 -17.96 11.42
C ASP A 107 -1.79 -16.65 11.38
N LEU A 108 -1.88 -15.88 12.47
CA LEU A 108 -1.19 -14.61 12.64
C LEU A 108 0.06 -14.78 13.52
N SER A 109 1.21 -14.48 12.95
CA SER A 109 2.47 -14.22 13.67
C SER A 109 2.86 -12.76 13.49
N ALA A 110 3.01 -12.02 14.58
CA ALA A 110 3.34 -10.59 14.50
C ALA A 110 4.11 -10.12 15.74
N MET A 111 4.89 -9.06 15.57
CA MET A 111 5.64 -8.44 16.67
C MET A 111 4.67 -7.84 17.70
N THR A 112 3.66 -7.11 17.24
CA THR A 112 2.65 -6.50 18.11
C THR A 112 1.25 -6.82 17.60
N VAL A 113 0.39 -7.29 18.50
CA VAL A 113 -1.06 -7.44 18.29
C VAL A 113 -1.76 -6.80 19.48
N GLN A 114 -2.64 -5.86 19.23
CA GLN A 114 -3.42 -5.13 20.24
C GLN A 114 -4.89 -5.18 19.85
N HIS A 115 -5.79 -5.14 20.82
CA HIS A 115 -7.23 -5.01 20.58
C HIS A 115 -7.82 -3.87 21.41
N GLY A 116 -8.92 -3.32 20.94
CA GLY A 116 -9.66 -2.23 21.58
C GLY A 116 -10.89 -1.85 20.76
N GLY A 117 -11.53 -0.76 21.12
CA GLY A 117 -12.63 -0.18 20.35
C GLY A 117 -12.14 0.69 19.18
N MET A 118 -13.04 1.49 18.65
CA MET A 118 -12.72 2.44 17.57
C MET A 118 -11.82 3.59 18.06
N ASP A 119 -11.75 3.85 19.36
CA ASP A 119 -10.79 4.76 20.00
C ASP A 119 -9.34 4.33 19.79
N LEU A 120 -9.06 3.02 19.89
CA LEU A 120 -7.73 2.47 19.56
C LEU A 120 -7.36 2.75 18.10
N TYR A 121 -8.30 2.51 17.19
CA TYR A 121 -8.09 2.80 15.76
C TYR A 121 -7.80 4.28 15.54
N ALA A 122 -8.64 5.17 16.05
CA ALA A 122 -8.50 6.62 15.91
C ALA A 122 -7.16 7.12 16.47
N ALA A 123 -6.77 6.66 17.67
CA ALA A 123 -5.51 7.02 18.31
C ALA A 123 -4.26 6.54 17.54
N LYS A 124 -4.35 5.38 16.87
CA LYS A 124 -3.26 4.87 16.02
C LYS A 124 -3.21 5.63 14.69
N ARG A 125 -4.36 5.83 14.03
CA ARG A 125 -4.47 6.51 12.74
C ARG A 125 -3.98 7.95 12.80
N ALA A 126 -4.31 8.68 13.89
CA ALA A 126 -3.90 10.07 14.09
C ALA A 126 -2.37 10.27 14.18
N LYS A 127 -1.60 9.22 14.43
CA LYS A 127 -0.12 9.26 14.48
C LYS A 127 0.56 8.96 13.15
N LEU A 128 -0.20 8.62 12.13
CA LEU A 128 0.30 8.22 10.83
C LEU A 128 0.12 9.35 9.82
N GLY A 129 1.15 9.57 9.02
CA GLY A 129 1.12 10.50 7.90
C GLY A 129 0.49 9.91 6.65
N GLU A 130 0.94 10.41 5.50
CA GLU A 130 0.34 10.06 4.21
C GLU A 130 0.85 8.70 3.71
N ASP A 131 -0.09 7.82 3.39
CA ASP A 131 0.19 6.48 2.85
C ASP A 131 0.04 6.48 1.33
N PRO A 132 1.12 6.30 0.57
CA PRO A 132 1.10 6.40 -0.90
C PRO A 132 0.28 5.31 -1.60
N LEU A 133 -0.16 4.26 -0.89
CA LEU A 133 -1.01 3.22 -1.45
C LEU A 133 -2.51 3.44 -1.16
N ARG A 134 -2.86 4.49 -0.45
CA ARG A 134 -4.24 4.85 -0.16
C ARG A 134 -4.75 5.91 -1.14
N LYS A 135 -6.03 5.83 -1.47
CA LYS A 135 -6.68 6.81 -2.35
C LYS A 135 -6.92 8.16 -1.68
N ASP A 136 -6.97 8.18 -0.34
CA ASP A 136 -7.14 9.36 0.49
C ASP A 136 -5.82 10.00 0.92
N ALA A 137 -4.69 9.61 0.29
CA ALA A 137 -3.40 10.24 0.53
C ALA A 137 -3.40 11.68 -0.01
N ASP A 138 -2.91 12.61 0.81
CA ASP A 138 -2.82 14.03 0.50
C ASP A 138 -1.34 14.46 0.40
N PRO A 139 -0.75 14.45 -0.81
CA PRO A 139 0.63 14.86 -1.00
C PRO A 139 0.88 16.35 -0.74
N GLU A 140 -0.11 17.21 -0.93
CA GLU A 140 0.03 18.65 -0.69
C GLU A 140 0.20 18.92 0.81
N LYS A 141 -0.63 18.30 1.64
CA LYS A 141 -0.49 18.35 3.09
C LYS A 141 0.87 17.81 3.55
N LEU A 142 1.34 16.71 2.96
CA LEU A 142 2.67 16.18 3.26
C LEU A 142 3.77 17.17 2.84
N TRP A 143 3.63 17.83 1.69
CA TRP A 143 4.57 18.85 1.23
C TRP A 143 4.66 20.01 2.23
N GLU A 144 3.54 20.51 2.71
CA GLU A 144 3.52 21.57 3.73
C GLU A 144 4.30 21.19 5.01
N LEU A 145 4.28 19.92 5.40
CA LEU A 145 5.06 19.44 6.54
C LEU A 145 6.55 19.31 6.22
N VAL A 146 6.88 18.80 5.04
CA VAL A 146 8.27 18.59 4.60
C VAL A 146 8.99 19.91 4.47
N GLN A 147 8.42 20.91 3.79
CA GLN A 147 9.05 22.21 3.56
C GLN A 147 9.32 23.04 4.84
N LYS A 148 8.66 22.71 5.94
CA LYS A 148 8.87 23.34 7.27
C LYS A 148 9.90 22.58 8.11
N SER A 149 10.37 21.41 7.66
CA SER A 149 11.17 20.51 8.49
C SER A 149 12.68 20.74 8.34
N ASN A 150 13.37 20.83 9.47
CA ASN A 150 14.84 20.79 9.52
C ASN A 150 15.43 19.37 9.47
N LYS A 151 14.59 18.33 9.63
CA LYS A 151 15.04 16.93 9.48
C LYS A 151 15.49 16.68 8.05
N SER A 152 16.47 15.80 7.86
CA SER A 152 16.88 15.38 6.51
C SER A 152 15.74 14.61 5.82
N ILE A 153 15.65 14.72 4.50
CA ILE A 153 14.65 14.00 3.70
C ILE A 153 14.77 12.50 3.89
N GLY A 154 15.99 11.99 4.09
CA GLY A 154 16.24 10.59 4.41
C GLY A 154 15.65 10.16 5.76
N ALA A 155 15.60 11.07 6.76
CA ALA A 155 14.94 10.83 8.04
C ALA A 155 13.41 10.95 7.91
N LEU A 156 12.92 11.93 7.14
CA LEU A 156 11.48 12.15 6.93
C LEU A 156 10.80 10.95 6.25
N ILE A 157 11.42 10.34 5.23
CA ILE A 157 10.88 9.15 4.57
C ILE A 157 10.76 7.95 5.53
N MET A 158 11.61 7.90 6.56
CA MET A 158 11.55 6.84 7.59
C MET A 158 10.56 7.14 8.70
N ASP A 159 10.15 8.39 8.87
CA ASP A 159 9.22 8.83 9.89
C ASP A 159 7.78 8.58 9.45
N GLN A 160 7.13 7.59 10.08
CA GLN A 160 5.78 7.15 9.70
C GLN A 160 4.69 8.21 10.01
N SER A 161 5.03 9.32 10.67
CA SER A 161 4.14 10.48 10.81
C SER A 161 4.21 11.43 9.62
N TYR A 162 5.14 11.24 8.70
CA TYR A 162 5.27 11.92 7.41
C TYR A 162 4.91 10.95 6.28
N PHE A 163 5.82 10.05 5.95
CA PHE A 163 5.64 9.03 4.90
C PHE A 163 5.26 7.69 5.55
N THR A 164 4.00 7.34 5.50
CA THR A 164 3.51 6.09 6.08
C THR A 164 3.66 4.94 5.08
N GLY A 165 4.48 3.94 5.43
CA GLY A 165 4.67 2.75 4.59
C GLY A 165 6.10 2.48 4.15
N PRO A 166 6.84 3.45 3.60
CA PRO A 166 8.23 3.22 3.24
C PRO A 166 9.11 2.83 4.43
N GLY A 167 10.12 2.02 4.18
CA GLY A 167 11.17 1.70 5.13
C GLY A 167 12.53 1.89 4.48
N ASN A 168 13.55 1.24 5.04
CA ASN A 168 14.93 1.53 4.68
C ASN A 168 15.30 1.19 3.24
N ILE A 169 14.71 0.13 2.69
CA ILE A 169 14.96 -0.24 1.30
C ILE A 169 14.36 0.83 0.38
N TYR A 170 13.09 1.14 0.57
CA TYR A 170 12.43 2.15 -0.24
C TYR A 170 13.05 3.54 -0.09
N ARG A 171 13.47 3.95 1.12
CA ARG A 171 14.19 5.22 1.33
C ARG A 171 15.38 5.37 0.38
N ALA A 172 16.24 4.35 0.32
CA ALA A 172 17.43 4.39 -0.52
C ALA A 172 17.05 4.51 -2.01
N GLU A 173 16.14 3.66 -2.46
CA GLU A 173 15.76 3.56 -3.86
C GLU A 173 14.93 4.75 -4.37
N ILE A 174 14.02 5.27 -3.54
CA ILE A 174 13.23 6.47 -3.84
C ILE A 174 14.16 7.68 -4.04
N LEU A 175 15.03 7.93 -3.06
CA LEU A 175 15.93 9.08 -3.13
C LEU A 175 16.95 8.97 -4.26
N PHE A 176 17.40 7.76 -4.59
CA PHE A 176 18.25 7.51 -5.74
C PHE A 176 17.56 7.82 -7.06
N LYS A 177 16.31 7.33 -7.23
CA LYS A 177 15.52 7.61 -8.44
C LYS A 177 15.19 9.09 -8.58
N ALA A 178 14.93 9.77 -7.47
CA ALA A 178 14.67 11.21 -7.45
C ALA A 178 15.93 12.08 -7.61
N GLY A 179 17.14 11.49 -7.54
CA GLY A 179 18.41 12.26 -7.57
C GLY A 179 18.65 13.12 -6.33
N VAL A 180 17.94 12.88 -5.23
CA VAL A 180 17.98 13.72 -4.03
C VAL A 180 18.94 13.14 -2.99
N HIS A 181 19.87 13.99 -2.49
CA HIS A 181 20.79 13.58 -1.42
C HIS A 181 20.04 13.35 -0.10
N PRO A 182 20.25 12.21 0.59
CA PRO A 182 19.51 11.86 1.81
C PRO A 182 19.64 12.85 2.98
N ASP A 183 20.76 13.54 3.10
CA ASP A 183 21.02 14.50 4.20
C ASP A 183 20.40 15.88 3.98
N ARG A 184 19.84 16.17 2.80
CA ARG A 184 19.21 17.46 2.55
C ARG A 184 18.05 17.69 3.51
N PRO A 185 18.02 18.84 4.22
CA PRO A 185 16.88 19.20 5.06
C PRO A 185 15.59 19.30 4.24
N GLY A 186 14.44 18.89 4.81
CA GLY A 186 13.17 19.00 4.13
C GLY A 186 12.88 20.40 3.59
N LYS A 187 13.20 21.44 4.37
CA LYS A 187 13.04 22.85 3.96
C LYS A 187 13.88 23.29 2.77
N SER A 188 14.92 22.53 2.38
CA SER A 188 15.78 22.81 1.22
C SER A 188 15.39 22.02 -0.02
N ILE A 189 14.40 21.14 0.09
CA ILE A 189 13.86 20.41 -1.06
C ILE A 189 12.93 21.36 -1.81
N SER A 190 13.07 21.43 -3.13
CA SER A 190 12.12 22.17 -3.97
C SER A 190 10.82 21.38 -4.16
N GLU A 191 9.75 22.06 -4.52
CA GLU A 191 8.46 21.41 -4.81
C GLU A 191 8.57 20.37 -5.94
N SER A 192 9.35 20.66 -6.97
CA SER A 192 9.61 19.73 -8.08
C SER A 192 10.34 18.47 -7.63
N GLU A 193 11.35 18.60 -6.77
CA GLU A 193 12.05 17.46 -6.18
C GLU A 193 11.12 16.65 -5.26
N PHE A 194 10.29 17.32 -4.47
CA PHE A 194 9.30 16.63 -3.65
C PHE A 194 8.29 15.84 -4.50
N LYS A 195 7.79 16.43 -5.59
CA LYS A 195 6.92 15.72 -6.53
C LYS A 195 7.58 14.47 -7.12
N LEU A 196 8.88 14.52 -7.44
CA LEU A 196 9.64 13.33 -7.85
C LEU A 196 9.77 12.29 -6.74
N VAL A 197 10.09 12.72 -5.51
CA VAL A 197 10.17 11.83 -4.34
C VAL A 197 8.81 11.16 -4.11
N TRP A 198 7.71 11.91 -4.11
CA TRP A 198 6.37 11.36 -3.95
C TRP A 198 6.00 10.39 -5.08
N HIS A 199 6.22 10.79 -6.33
CA HIS A 199 5.97 9.93 -7.49
C HIS A 199 6.70 8.58 -7.37
N HIS A 200 8.00 8.61 -7.04
CA HIS A 200 8.75 7.36 -6.85
C HIS A 200 8.32 6.59 -5.61
N THR A 201 7.84 7.26 -4.57
CA THR A 201 7.27 6.59 -3.40
C THR A 201 6.03 5.79 -3.78
N VAL A 202 5.09 6.40 -4.49
CA VAL A 202 3.87 5.74 -4.97
C VAL A 202 4.21 4.60 -5.93
N SER A 203 4.98 4.89 -6.99
CA SER A 203 5.24 3.91 -8.05
C SER A 203 5.99 2.67 -7.56
N LEU A 204 6.99 2.84 -6.67
CA LEU A 204 7.76 1.72 -6.16
C LEU A 204 6.98 0.87 -5.15
N LEU A 205 6.18 1.50 -4.27
CA LEU A 205 5.30 0.75 -3.35
C LEU A 205 4.18 0.04 -4.10
N GLN A 206 3.59 0.68 -5.11
CA GLN A 206 2.57 0.07 -5.96
C GLN A 206 3.13 -1.16 -6.69
N ARG A 207 4.31 -1.07 -7.28
CA ARG A 207 5.00 -2.23 -7.87
C ARG A 207 5.25 -3.34 -6.85
N GLY A 208 5.66 -2.97 -5.63
CA GLY A 208 5.81 -3.92 -4.53
C GLY A 208 4.50 -4.62 -4.17
N PHE A 209 3.40 -3.87 -4.15
CA PHE A 209 2.05 -4.41 -3.94
C PHE A 209 1.64 -5.39 -5.03
N GLU A 210 1.83 -5.05 -6.29
CA GLU A 210 1.46 -5.89 -7.44
C GLU A 210 2.30 -7.18 -7.51
N THR A 211 3.61 -7.05 -7.36
CA THR A 211 4.54 -8.19 -7.54
C THR A 211 4.75 -9.03 -6.28
N GLY A 212 4.40 -8.49 -5.10
CA GLY A 212 4.70 -9.13 -3.80
C GLY A 212 6.18 -9.09 -3.42
N SER A 213 6.97 -8.26 -4.09
CA SER A 213 8.43 -8.19 -3.93
C SER A 213 8.93 -6.74 -4.05
N ILE A 214 10.01 -6.41 -3.34
CA ILE A 214 10.65 -5.11 -3.51
C ILE A 214 11.50 -5.15 -4.78
N LEU A 215 10.92 -4.67 -5.87
CA LEU A 215 11.54 -4.50 -7.18
C LEU A 215 11.53 -3.02 -7.53
N THR A 216 12.69 -2.38 -7.49
CA THR A 216 12.81 -0.92 -7.68
C THR A 216 13.37 -0.56 -9.05
N VAL A 217 14.13 -1.47 -9.67
CA VAL A 217 14.67 -1.31 -11.03
C VAL A 217 13.62 -1.69 -12.07
N ASP A 218 13.46 -0.87 -13.08
CA ASP A 218 12.60 -1.17 -14.22
C ASP A 218 13.23 -2.28 -15.08
N PRO A 219 12.45 -3.26 -15.59
CA PRO A 219 13.01 -4.39 -16.35
C PRO A 219 13.84 -3.96 -17.57
N GLU A 220 13.40 -2.93 -18.28
CA GLU A 220 14.13 -2.41 -19.44
C GLU A 220 15.42 -1.71 -19.04
N GLU A 221 15.39 -0.93 -17.93
CA GLU A 221 16.59 -0.32 -17.38
C GLU A 221 17.57 -1.36 -16.84
N ALA A 222 17.09 -2.43 -16.20
CA ALA A 222 17.92 -3.54 -15.76
C ALA A 222 18.68 -4.21 -16.92
N LYS A 223 18.03 -4.37 -18.09
CA LYS A 223 18.65 -4.86 -19.30
C LYS A 223 19.69 -3.88 -19.85
N ALA A 224 19.35 -2.59 -19.93
CA ALA A 224 20.25 -1.54 -20.40
C ALA A 224 21.51 -1.41 -19.51
N LEU A 225 21.38 -1.66 -18.21
CA LEU A 225 22.47 -1.73 -17.24
C LEU A 225 23.27 -3.06 -17.30
N GLY A 226 23.00 -3.93 -18.26
CA GLY A 226 23.69 -5.22 -18.42
C GLY A 226 23.36 -6.27 -17.35
N ASN A 227 22.39 -6.01 -16.48
CA ASN A 227 21.98 -6.95 -15.44
C ASN A 227 20.45 -7.12 -15.37
N PRO A 228 19.87 -7.97 -16.23
CA PRO A 228 18.41 -8.18 -16.28
C PRO A 228 17.78 -8.70 -14.97
N ARG A 229 18.62 -9.18 -14.02
CA ARG A 229 18.19 -9.66 -12.70
C ARG A 229 18.35 -8.61 -11.61
N LEU A 230 18.78 -7.39 -11.94
CA LEU A 230 18.96 -6.30 -10.99
C LEU A 230 17.61 -5.93 -10.36
N ARG A 231 17.53 -6.03 -9.04
CA ARG A 231 16.28 -5.79 -8.29
C ARG A 231 16.25 -4.45 -7.60
N ARG A 232 17.43 -3.88 -7.28
CA ARG A 232 17.62 -2.63 -6.54
C ARG A 232 18.83 -1.90 -7.09
N TYR A 233 18.77 -0.56 -7.10
CA TYR A 233 19.88 0.25 -7.59
C TYR A 233 21.04 0.34 -6.60
N ILE A 234 20.74 0.77 -5.36
CA ILE A 234 21.82 1.13 -4.41
C ILE A 234 21.69 0.45 -3.04
N TYR A 235 20.50 0.01 -2.65
CA TYR A 235 20.34 -0.60 -1.33
C TYR A 235 21.15 -1.89 -1.23
N ASN A 236 22.13 -1.89 -0.29
CA ASN A 236 23.05 -3.00 -0.06
C ASN A 236 23.87 -3.38 -1.31
N GLN A 237 24.24 -2.36 -2.11
CA GLN A 237 25.15 -2.47 -3.23
C GLN A 237 26.47 -1.76 -2.91
N SER A 238 27.58 -2.20 -3.49
CA SER A 238 28.90 -1.56 -3.37
C SER A 238 29.13 -0.45 -4.41
N HIS A 239 28.55 -0.63 -5.61
CA HIS A 239 28.74 0.28 -6.75
C HIS A 239 27.39 0.70 -7.33
N CYS A 240 27.34 1.92 -7.81
CA CYS A 240 26.18 2.47 -8.50
C CYS A 240 26.08 1.85 -9.90
N PRO A 241 24.95 1.21 -10.25
CA PRO A 241 24.80 0.59 -11.57
C PRO A 241 24.72 1.60 -12.71
N ARG A 242 24.38 2.89 -12.43
CA ARG A 242 24.30 3.94 -13.45
C ARG A 242 25.64 4.58 -13.79
N CYS A 243 26.49 4.83 -12.78
CA CYS A 243 27.73 5.61 -12.99
C CYS A 243 29.01 4.90 -12.51
N GLY A 244 28.92 3.67 -12.00
CA GLY A 244 30.05 2.88 -11.51
C GLY A 244 30.67 3.34 -10.19
N SER A 245 30.32 4.53 -9.69
CA SER A 245 30.91 5.08 -8.45
C SER A 245 30.56 4.24 -7.22
N ASN A 246 31.43 4.28 -6.22
CA ASN A 246 31.19 3.60 -4.94
C ASN A 246 29.96 4.19 -4.23
N ILE A 247 29.08 3.32 -3.74
CA ILE A 247 27.98 3.71 -2.85
C ILE A 247 28.57 4.07 -1.48
N LYS A 248 28.17 5.23 -0.98
CA LYS A 248 28.51 5.68 0.37
C LYS A 248 27.43 5.29 1.35
N THR A 249 27.85 4.96 2.57
CA THR A 249 26.94 4.55 3.65
C THR A 249 27.24 5.31 4.93
N TRP A 250 26.17 5.71 5.63
CA TRP A 250 26.25 6.33 6.97
C TRP A 250 24.92 6.11 7.71
N GLN A 251 24.79 6.59 8.93
CA GLN A 251 23.59 6.40 9.73
C GLN A 251 22.63 7.60 9.63
N ILE A 252 21.36 7.33 9.28
CA ILE A 252 20.26 8.29 9.39
C ILE A 252 19.10 7.59 10.11
N ALA A 253 18.59 8.20 11.17
CA ALA A 253 17.49 7.66 11.99
C ALA A 253 17.79 6.21 12.46
N SER A 254 19.00 5.98 12.96
CA SER A 254 19.49 4.68 13.46
C SER A 254 19.43 3.54 12.43
N ARG A 255 19.49 3.87 11.12
CA ARG A 255 19.49 2.90 10.02
C ARG A 255 20.55 3.28 9.01
N THR A 256 21.25 2.27 8.47
CA THR A 256 22.23 2.48 7.40
C THR A 256 21.56 3.11 6.19
N CYS A 257 21.98 4.30 5.83
CA CYS A 257 21.61 5.00 4.61
C CYS A 257 22.59 4.63 3.50
N TYR A 258 22.11 4.62 2.27
CA TYR A 258 22.88 4.33 1.05
C TYR A 258 22.68 5.47 0.07
N ALA A 259 23.76 5.99 -0.54
CA ALA A 259 23.66 6.98 -1.61
C ALA A 259 24.85 6.90 -2.57
N CYS A 260 24.59 7.23 -3.83
CA CYS A 260 25.62 7.51 -4.82
C CYS A 260 25.83 9.02 -4.88
N LEU A 261 26.96 9.54 -4.37
CA LEU A 261 27.20 10.98 -4.29
C LEU A 261 27.31 11.65 -5.67
N LYS A 262 27.65 10.89 -6.72
CA LYS A 262 27.67 11.39 -8.11
C LYS A 262 26.25 11.57 -8.66
N CYS A 263 25.34 10.61 -8.42
CA CYS A 263 23.95 10.66 -8.89
C CYS A 263 23.02 11.45 -7.95
N GLN A 264 23.44 11.67 -6.70
CA GLN A 264 22.70 12.38 -5.66
C GLN A 264 23.62 13.45 -5.03
N PRO A 265 23.98 14.53 -5.75
CA PRO A 265 24.90 15.53 -5.24
C PRO A 265 24.29 16.32 -4.07
N ARG A 266 25.13 16.76 -3.11
CA ARG A 266 24.74 17.79 -2.15
C ARG A 266 24.64 19.11 -2.89
N MET A 267 23.48 19.73 -2.94
CA MET A 267 23.38 21.12 -3.42
C MET A 267 23.96 22.04 -2.35
N GLY A 268 24.90 22.95 -2.74
CA GLY A 268 25.37 24.02 -1.89
C GLY A 268 26.87 24.05 -1.55
N HIS A 269 27.76 23.47 -2.36
CA HIS A 269 29.12 23.99 -2.43
C HIS A 269 29.24 24.85 -3.69
N GLU A 270 29.15 26.15 -3.53
CA GLU A 270 29.79 27.10 -4.48
C GLU A 270 31.23 26.64 -4.64
N ASN A 271 31.67 26.46 -5.89
CA ASN A 271 33.04 26.13 -6.22
C ASN A 271 33.93 27.21 -5.66
N THR A 272 34.57 27.01 -4.50
CA THR A 272 35.81 27.65 -4.21
C THR A 272 36.86 27.01 -5.12
N ALA A 273 37.37 27.82 -6.01
CA ALA A 273 38.35 27.48 -7.02
C ALA A 273 39.58 26.75 -6.42
N GLY A 274 39.99 25.68 -7.08
CA GLY A 274 41.32 25.08 -6.95
C GLY A 274 41.24 23.56 -6.74
N ASP A 275 41.07 22.83 -7.84
CA ASP A 275 41.82 21.62 -8.12
C ASP A 275 41.51 21.11 -9.55
N GLU A 276 42.58 20.76 -10.21
CA GLU A 276 42.83 20.56 -11.62
C GLU A 276 41.80 19.69 -12.40
N ALA A 277 41.60 20.15 -13.62
CA ALA A 277 40.80 19.54 -14.66
C ALA A 277 41.32 18.14 -15.08
N THR A 278 40.54 17.10 -14.87
CA THR A 278 40.60 15.89 -15.67
C THR A 278 39.28 15.75 -16.40
N SER A 279 39.36 15.62 -17.72
CA SER A 279 38.32 15.63 -18.71
C SER A 279 37.07 14.80 -18.32
N THR A 280 35.95 15.47 -18.14
CA THR A 280 34.62 14.85 -17.95
C THR A 280 33.98 14.72 -19.32
N GLN A 281 33.83 13.48 -19.78
CA GLN A 281 32.82 13.15 -20.77
C GLN A 281 31.43 13.32 -20.12
N ASP A 282 30.60 14.07 -20.79
CA ASP A 282 29.29 14.53 -20.39
C ASP A 282 28.37 13.43 -19.84
N CYS A 283 28.14 13.48 -18.54
CA CYS A 283 26.94 12.83 -17.96
C CYS A 283 25.78 13.82 -18.12
N VAL A 284 25.01 13.66 -19.18
CA VAL A 284 23.75 14.40 -19.40
C VAL A 284 22.85 14.20 -18.20
N PRO A 285 22.37 15.26 -17.51
CA PRO A 285 21.30 15.11 -16.53
C PRO A 285 20.09 14.57 -17.26
N PHE A 286 19.49 13.51 -16.74
CA PHE A 286 18.25 12.91 -17.25
C PHE A 286 17.06 13.83 -16.94
N HIS A 287 17.09 15.04 -17.50
CA HIS A 287 16.10 16.10 -17.32
C HIS A 287 15.43 16.53 -18.62
N SER A 288 15.19 15.60 -19.54
CA SER A 288 14.31 15.97 -20.64
C SER A 288 13.65 14.75 -21.24
N HIS A 289 12.61 14.27 -20.61
CA HIS A 289 11.43 13.66 -21.25
C HIS A 289 10.54 12.98 -20.20
N CYS A 290 10.00 13.75 -19.27
CA CYS A 290 8.76 13.44 -18.55
C CYS A 290 8.40 14.62 -17.65
N ALA A 291 7.91 15.72 -18.22
CA ALA A 291 6.89 16.48 -17.52
C ALA A 291 5.71 15.52 -17.39
N PRO A 292 5.20 15.25 -16.18
CA PRO A 292 3.98 14.49 -16.07
C PRO A 292 2.85 15.36 -16.60
N GLU A 293 2.31 15.00 -17.77
CA GLU A 293 0.93 15.34 -18.06
C GLU A 293 0.05 14.76 -16.97
N PRO A 294 -1.05 15.39 -16.59
CA PRO A 294 -1.96 14.84 -15.59
C PRO A 294 -2.36 13.45 -16.05
N VAL A 295 -1.97 12.44 -15.25
CA VAL A 295 -2.29 11.05 -15.52
C VAL A 295 -3.78 10.90 -15.25
N GLU A 296 -4.60 11.14 -16.27
CA GLU A 296 -5.80 10.35 -16.46
C GLU A 296 -5.33 8.89 -16.38
N VAL A 297 -5.88 8.14 -15.43
CA VAL A 297 -5.67 6.69 -15.33
C VAL A 297 -6.34 6.06 -16.55
N ARG A 298 -5.71 6.19 -17.71
CA ARG A 298 -5.93 5.27 -18.81
C ARG A 298 -5.34 3.94 -18.35
N LEU A 299 -6.24 3.05 -17.97
CA LEU A 299 -5.97 1.61 -17.99
C LEU A 299 -5.31 1.34 -19.34
N LYS A 300 -4.00 1.10 -19.35
CA LYS A 300 -3.33 0.61 -20.56
C LYS A 300 -3.98 -0.71 -20.87
N GLU A 301 -4.81 -0.71 -21.91
CA GLU A 301 -5.30 -1.93 -22.53
C GLU A 301 -4.08 -2.74 -22.94
N THR A 302 -3.75 -3.75 -22.14
CA THR A 302 -2.76 -4.74 -22.52
C THR A 302 -3.39 -5.56 -23.62
N GLY A 303 -2.93 -5.37 -24.86
CA GLY A 303 -3.44 -6.10 -26.01
C GLY A 303 -3.47 -7.61 -25.74
N PRO A 304 -4.44 -8.34 -26.29
CA PRO A 304 -4.74 -9.76 -25.97
C PRO A 304 -3.53 -10.72 -26.05
N GLY A 305 -2.50 -10.39 -26.82
CA GLY A 305 -1.30 -11.22 -26.98
C GLY A 305 -0.40 -11.35 -25.74
N ARG A 306 -0.50 -10.43 -24.76
CA ARG A 306 0.29 -10.46 -23.51
C ARG A 306 -0.37 -11.23 -22.38
N LEU A 307 -1.65 -11.55 -22.49
CA LEU A 307 -2.41 -12.28 -21.49
C LEU A 307 -1.98 -13.74 -21.40
N THR A 308 -2.07 -14.34 -20.24
CA THR A 308 -1.92 -15.78 -20.04
C THR A 308 -3.14 -16.52 -20.59
N VAL A 309 -2.98 -17.80 -20.93
CA VAL A 309 -4.11 -18.65 -21.39
C VAL A 309 -5.27 -18.65 -20.40
N LYS A 310 -4.99 -18.58 -19.11
CA LYS A 310 -6.00 -18.54 -18.04
C LYS A 310 -6.78 -17.23 -18.06
N GLU A 311 -6.11 -16.10 -18.20
CA GLU A 311 -6.73 -14.77 -18.26
C GLU A 311 -7.58 -14.60 -19.53
N ILE A 312 -7.09 -15.07 -20.70
CA ILE A 312 -7.86 -15.04 -21.95
C ILE A 312 -9.14 -15.87 -21.83
N LYS A 313 -9.09 -17.05 -21.22
CA LYS A 313 -10.28 -17.89 -21.00
C LYS A 313 -11.29 -17.25 -20.06
N ILE A 314 -10.85 -16.52 -19.04
CA ILE A 314 -11.75 -15.77 -18.15
C ILE A 314 -12.46 -14.67 -18.93
N GLN A 315 -11.75 -13.86 -19.69
CA GLN A 315 -12.33 -12.78 -20.49
C GLN A 315 -13.29 -13.29 -21.59
N LEU A 316 -12.95 -14.40 -22.25
CA LEU A 316 -13.86 -15.02 -23.23
C LEU A 316 -15.14 -15.56 -22.57
N ALA A 317 -15.04 -16.10 -21.36
CA ALA A 317 -16.20 -16.55 -20.60
C ALA A 317 -17.10 -15.40 -20.13
N GLU A 318 -16.49 -14.28 -19.72
CA GLU A 318 -17.21 -13.04 -19.37
C GLU A 318 -17.96 -12.43 -20.56
N LEU A 319 -17.40 -12.60 -21.79
CA LEU A 319 -18.03 -12.19 -23.05
C LEU A 319 -19.03 -13.22 -23.60
N GLY A 320 -19.27 -14.33 -22.88
CA GLY A 320 -20.19 -15.38 -23.29
C GLY A 320 -19.74 -16.20 -24.51
N ILE A 321 -18.44 -16.18 -24.84
CA ILE A 321 -17.89 -16.85 -26.01
C ILE A 321 -17.48 -18.29 -25.70
N ALA A 322 -18.01 -19.25 -26.46
CA ALA A 322 -17.69 -20.65 -26.30
C ALA A 322 -16.21 -20.95 -26.64
N ILE A 323 -15.52 -21.59 -25.70
CA ILE A 323 -14.09 -21.90 -25.81
C ILE A 323 -13.91 -23.34 -26.31
N PRO A 324 -13.24 -23.58 -27.46
CA PRO A 324 -12.95 -24.93 -27.94
C PRO A 324 -12.07 -25.71 -26.95
N SER A 325 -12.38 -26.97 -26.69
CA SER A 325 -11.76 -27.81 -25.65
C SER A 325 -10.24 -28.01 -25.81
N LYS A 326 -9.70 -27.86 -27.05
CA LYS A 326 -8.27 -28.02 -27.38
C LYS A 326 -7.64 -26.76 -27.99
N ALA A 327 -8.20 -25.56 -27.75
CA ALA A 327 -7.70 -24.33 -28.34
C ALA A 327 -6.30 -23.96 -27.83
N LYS A 328 -5.39 -23.67 -28.75
CA LYS A 328 -4.05 -23.14 -28.47
C LYS A 328 -4.13 -21.67 -28.12
N LYS A 329 -3.11 -21.11 -27.43
CA LYS A 329 -3.07 -19.70 -27.00
C LYS A 329 -3.37 -18.71 -28.14
N ALA A 330 -2.79 -18.94 -29.34
CA ALA A 330 -3.01 -18.07 -30.50
C ALA A 330 -4.50 -17.99 -30.89
N GLN A 331 -5.19 -19.13 -30.99
CA GLN A 331 -6.63 -19.18 -31.28
C GLN A 331 -7.51 -18.49 -30.24
N LEU A 332 -7.13 -18.55 -28.97
CA LEU A 332 -7.83 -17.84 -27.90
C LEU A 332 -7.62 -16.33 -27.98
N VAL A 333 -6.42 -15.89 -28.39
CA VAL A 333 -6.13 -14.47 -28.64
C VAL A 333 -6.94 -13.95 -29.82
N ASP A 334 -7.01 -14.70 -30.92
CA ASP A 334 -7.78 -14.33 -32.12
C ASP A 334 -9.29 -14.20 -31.81
N LEU A 335 -9.83 -15.15 -31.02
CA LEU A 335 -11.23 -15.08 -30.57
C LEU A 335 -11.50 -13.84 -29.71
N LEU A 336 -10.59 -13.49 -28.83
CA LEU A 336 -10.73 -12.32 -27.97
C LEU A 336 -10.61 -11.02 -28.76
N GLN A 337 -9.69 -10.95 -29.72
CA GLN A 337 -9.53 -9.80 -30.63
C GLN A 337 -10.76 -9.59 -31.50
N SER A 338 -11.31 -10.68 -32.06
CA SER A 338 -12.51 -10.63 -32.91
C SER A 338 -13.74 -10.14 -32.13
N ALA A 339 -13.81 -10.47 -30.83
CA ALA A 339 -14.91 -10.04 -29.96
C ALA A 339 -14.80 -8.58 -29.50
N GLN A 340 -13.60 -8.01 -29.55
CA GLN A 340 -13.34 -6.62 -29.14
C GLN A 340 -13.25 -5.64 -30.30
N ALA A 341 -13.36 -6.11 -31.57
CA ALA A 341 -13.34 -5.25 -32.75
C ALA A 341 -14.66 -4.45 -32.87
N PRO A 342 -14.62 -3.13 -33.06
CA PRO A 342 -15.82 -2.35 -33.29
C PRO A 342 -16.47 -2.76 -34.63
N ALA A 343 -17.79 -2.98 -34.60
CA ALA A 343 -18.56 -3.32 -35.78
C ALA A 343 -18.42 -2.22 -36.85
N SER A 344 -17.64 -2.50 -37.89
CA SER A 344 -17.55 -1.63 -39.07
C SER A 344 -18.80 -1.78 -39.87
N THR A 345 -19.53 -0.66 -40.00
CA THR A 345 -20.67 -0.46 -40.90
C THR A 345 -20.27 -0.67 -42.35
N THR A 346 -20.73 -1.77 -42.94
CA THR A 346 -20.81 -1.86 -44.40
C THR A 346 -22.26 -1.85 -44.83
N SER A 347 -22.61 -0.74 -45.50
CA SER A 347 -23.84 -0.52 -46.26
C SER A 347 -23.91 -1.47 -47.47
N SER A 348 -24.99 -2.21 -47.66
CA SER A 348 -25.50 -2.59 -48.98
C SER A 348 -26.98 -2.88 -48.96
N ALA A 349 -27.65 -2.08 -49.71
CA ALA A 349 -28.91 -2.16 -50.47
C ALA A 349 -30.00 -3.19 -50.12
N VAL A 350 -31.19 -2.57 -50.02
CA VAL A 350 -32.55 -3.10 -49.91
C VAL A 350 -32.95 -3.87 -51.17
N PRO A 351 -33.94 -4.85 -51.08
CA PRO A 351 -35.25 -4.49 -51.61
C PRO A 351 -36.45 -4.77 -50.66
N SER A 352 -37.41 -3.90 -50.86
CA SER A 352 -38.69 -3.72 -50.19
C SER A 352 -39.75 -4.81 -50.45
N THR A 353 -40.52 -5.13 -49.43
CA THR A 353 -41.97 -5.47 -49.58
C THR A 353 -42.71 -5.18 -48.26
N PRO A 354 -44.05 -4.85 -48.32
CA PRO A 354 -44.72 -3.99 -47.33
C PRO A 354 -45.46 -4.74 -46.21
N PRO A 355 -46.03 -4.00 -45.23
CA PRO A 355 -46.44 -4.52 -43.95
C PRO A 355 -47.90 -5.01 -43.86
N PRO A 356 -48.30 -5.75 -42.86
CA PRO A 356 -49.68 -5.74 -42.41
C PRO A 356 -49.82 -5.09 -41.01
N LYS A 357 -51.01 -4.54 -40.88
CA LYS A 357 -51.54 -3.59 -39.88
C LYS A 357 -51.65 -4.14 -38.45
N SER A 358 -51.39 -3.19 -37.56
CA SER A 358 -51.96 -2.93 -36.22
C SER A 358 -52.78 -3.99 -35.47
N LEU A 359 -52.38 -4.18 -34.23
CA LEU A 359 -53.35 -4.24 -33.11
C LEU A 359 -52.67 -3.77 -31.82
N ALA A 360 -53.27 -2.73 -31.22
CA ALA A 360 -52.85 -2.16 -29.96
C ALA A 360 -53.27 -3.07 -28.78
N SER A 361 -52.37 -3.26 -27.84
CA SER A 361 -52.77 -3.59 -26.47
C SER A 361 -51.85 -2.89 -25.48
N LYS A 362 -52.51 -2.08 -24.64
CA LYS A 362 -51.95 -1.39 -23.49
C LYS A 362 -51.56 -2.42 -22.44
N THR A 363 -50.32 -2.40 -21.98
CA THR A 363 -49.97 -2.92 -20.64
C THR A 363 -48.98 -1.99 -19.98
N SER A 364 -49.41 -1.53 -18.83
CA SER A 364 -48.74 -0.64 -17.91
C SER A 364 -47.51 -1.30 -17.28
N THR A 365 -46.37 -0.61 -17.30
CA THR A 365 -45.18 -0.92 -16.50
C THR A 365 -45.42 -0.63 -15.02
N PRO A 366 -45.09 -1.52 -14.09
CA PRO A 366 -45.10 -1.18 -12.69
C PRO A 366 -43.81 -0.41 -12.32
N ARG A 367 -44.03 0.75 -11.72
CA ARG A 367 -43.02 1.62 -11.12
C ARG A 367 -42.49 0.91 -9.86
N MET A 368 -41.23 0.48 -9.84
CA MET A 368 -40.56 0.02 -8.62
C MET A 368 -40.43 1.19 -7.64
N VAL A 369 -41.03 1.02 -6.48
CA VAL A 369 -40.86 1.92 -5.34
C VAL A 369 -39.61 1.46 -4.62
N VAL A 370 -38.57 2.29 -4.61
CA VAL A 370 -37.34 2.08 -3.85
C VAL A 370 -37.64 2.37 -2.39
N SER A 371 -37.20 1.48 -1.51
CA SER A 371 -37.41 1.61 -0.07
C SER A 371 -36.58 2.74 0.54
N PRO A 372 -37.02 3.36 1.65
CA PRO A 372 -36.29 4.45 2.29
C PRO A 372 -34.88 4.09 2.80
N GLU A 373 -34.58 2.81 2.96
CA GLU A 373 -33.25 2.34 3.42
C GLU A 373 -32.18 2.37 2.32
N GLU A 374 -32.55 2.17 1.04
CA GLU A 374 -31.58 2.27 -0.08
C GLU A 374 -31.19 3.71 -0.38
N ALA A 375 -32.07 4.68 -0.18
CA ALA A 375 -31.78 6.10 -0.34
C ALA A 375 -30.88 6.65 0.76
N ALA A 376 -30.87 6.06 1.96
CA ALA A 376 -29.98 6.42 3.07
C ALA A 376 -28.55 5.91 2.86
N MET A 377 -28.41 4.77 2.16
CA MET A 377 -27.08 4.18 1.90
C MET A 377 -26.33 4.91 0.80
N GLU A 378 -27.03 5.47 -0.18
CA GLU A 378 -26.43 6.27 -1.27
C GLU A 378 -25.93 7.64 -0.78
N LYS A 379 -26.62 8.24 0.21
CA LYS A 379 -26.21 9.50 0.86
C LYS A 379 -25.01 9.36 1.79
N ALA A 380 -24.82 8.20 2.40
CA ALA A 380 -23.66 7.91 3.25
C ALA A 380 -22.35 7.69 2.45
N MET A 381 -22.46 7.40 1.15
CA MET A 381 -21.29 7.23 0.26
C MET A 381 -20.83 8.54 -0.40
N ALA A 382 -21.59 9.62 -0.28
CA ALA A 382 -21.28 10.93 -0.89
C ALA A 382 -20.77 11.94 0.13
N GLY A 383 -19.84 11.57 1.01
CA GLY A 383 -19.02 12.39 1.90
C GLY A 383 -19.40 13.85 2.10
N GLU A 384 -20.40 14.17 2.92
CA GLU A 384 -20.58 15.50 3.47
C GLU A 384 -20.07 15.58 4.91
N SER A 385 -19.06 16.45 5.09
CA SER A 385 -18.44 16.83 6.33
C SER A 385 -19.48 17.48 7.25
N LEU A 386 -19.72 16.89 8.42
CA LEU A 386 -20.38 17.60 9.55
C LEU A 386 -19.32 18.11 10.51
N ALA A 387 -19.31 19.43 10.67
CA ALA A 387 -18.48 20.18 11.58
C ALA A 387 -18.67 19.73 13.03
N VAL A 388 -17.54 19.55 13.73
CA VAL A 388 -17.50 19.37 15.18
C VAL A 388 -17.41 20.75 15.83
N GLU A 389 -18.52 21.28 16.29
CA GLU A 389 -18.59 22.31 17.33
C GLU A 389 -19.15 21.68 18.60
N HIS A 390 -18.53 21.99 19.72
CA HIS A 390 -18.80 21.74 21.14
C HIS A 390 -17.95 20.68 21.81
N ILE A 391 -16.79 21.11 22.29
CA ILE A 391 -16.28 20.78 23.64
C ILE A 391 -15.45 21.99 24.11
N ALA A 392 -16.08 22.95 24.78
CA ALA A 392 -15.45 23.85 25.71
C ALA A 392 -16.18 23.64 27.03
N GLU A 393 -15.39 23.39 28.07
CA GLU A 393 -15.64 23.47 29.50
C GLU A 393 -15.35 22.18 30.28
N LEU A 394 -14.12 22.07 30.74
CA LEU A 394 -13.80 21.43 32.02
C LEU A 394 -12.69 22.22 32.70
N ALA A 395 -12.95 22.62 33.94
CA ALA A 395 -12.19 23.53 34.76
C ALA A 395 -10.78 23.03 35.16
N PRO A 396 -9.81 23.94 35.46
CA PRO A 396 -8.45 23.60 35.85
C PRO A 396 -8.34 23.29 37.34
N GLY A 397 -8.24 22.04 37.73
CA GLY A 397 -8.12 21.67 39.15
C GLY A 397 -7.41 20.36 39.50
N GLN A 398 -7.20 19.44 38.59
CA GLN A 398 -6.72 18.08 38.92
C GLN A 398 -5.36 17.67 38.35
N ALA A 399 -4.56 18.58 37.85
CA ALA A 399 -3.26 18.28 37.25
C ALA A 399 -2.06 18.25 38.20
N ARG A 400 -2.24 18.41 39.52
CA ARG A 400 -1.11 18.55 40.47
C ARG A 400 -0.74 17.29 41.26
N GLU A 401 -1.60 16.28 41.34
CA GLU A 401 -1.26 15.06 42.12
C GLU A 401 -0.56 13.91 41.37
N ALA A 402 -0.54 13.94 40.05
CA ALA A 402 0.11 12.86 39.27
C ALA A 402 1.63 12.98 39.14
N ARG A 403 2.23 14.14 39.47
CA ARG A 403 3.68 14.37 39.32
C ARG A 403 4.55 13.94 40.52
N THR A 404 3.96 13.67 41.66
CA THR A 404 4.72 13.34 42.90
C THR A 404 4.94 11.86 43.14
N ARG A 405 4.28 10.97 42.40
CA ARG A 405 4.48 9.49 42.53
C ARG A 405 5.54 8.88 41.58
N ALA A 406 6.00 9.60 40.58
CA ALA A 406 7.00 9.09 39.60
C ALA A 406 8.47 9.28 40.05
N SER A 407 8.72 10.11 41.10
CA SER A 407 10.10 10.45 41.52
C SER A 407 10.68 9.55 42.63
N LYS A 408 9.93 8.58 43.16
CA LYS A 408 10.41 7.73 44.29
C LYS A 408 10.81 6.31 43.92
N ARG A 409 10.91 5.96 42.63
CA ARG A 409 11.26 4.59 42.18
C ARG A 409 12.62 4.45 41.47
N LYS A 410 13.54 5.40 41.64
CA LYS A 410 14.93 5.30 41.15
C LYS A 410 15.91 5.47 42.30
N ARG A 411 16.07 4.47 43.13
CA ARG A 411 17.26 4.20 43.99
C ARG A 411 17.07 2.82 44.60
N ASN A 412 17.69 1.82 43.98
CA ASN A 412 18.28 0.61 44.60
C ASN A 412 18.76 -0.28 43.44
N VAL A 413 19.97 -0.03 42.97
CA VAL A 413 20.77 -1.00 42.22
C VAL A 413 21.97 -1.30 43.07
N VAL A 414 22.06 -2.52 43.53
CA VAL A 414 23.19 -3.07 44.25
C VAL A 414 24.19 -3.57 43.21
N PRO A 415 25.49 -3.26 43.31
CA PRO A 415 26.49 -3.80 42.39
C PRO A 415 26.82 -5.27 42.73
N PHE A 416 26.90 -6.09 41.69
CA PHE A 416 27.42 -7.44 41.76
C PHE A 416 28.95 -7.36 41.66
N THR A 417 29.67 -7.91 42.63
CA THR A 417 31.11 -8.12 42.60
C THR A 417 31.40 -9.53 42.08
N ASP A 418 32.36 -9.60 41.15
CA ASP A 418 32.97 -10.85 40.67
C ASP A 418 33.69 -11.58 41.83
N ASP A 419 33.50 -12.89 41.90
CA ASP A 419 34.45 -13.92 42.27
C ASP A 419 34.12 -15.21 41.48
#